data_1f1abd6fbf761290e82fbe60653589b6
#
_entry.id   1f1abd6fbf761290e82fbe60653589b6
#
_cell.length_a   1.000
_cell.length_b   1.000
_cell.length_c   1.000
_cell.angle_alpha   90.00
_cell.angle_beta   90.00
_cell.angle_gamma   90.00
#
_symmetry.space_group_name_H-M   'P 1'
#
loop_
_entity.id
_entity.type
_entity.pdbx_description
1 polymer ?
#
loop_
_entity_poly.entity_id
_entity_poly.type
_entity_poly.pdbx_seq_one_letter_code
_entity_poly.pdbx_strand_id
1 'polypeptide(L)'
;RQRQMCIRDRIRVISIFLALIVATVVTTAVVMGDVQRKERAVQEHLAEEVLRFHVLANSDSRTDQAVKMEVRDAVLSYLKEVLPEELDVKETTRWMRGHTEEIRQVAEQKMADLQMQQTVSVAVTTCYFPDRTYGDVTFPAGNYKTLRIELGDAAGHNWWCVLYPNLCFLDTTNAVLPEKGKQQLKKVLTCLLYTSPSPRDRG
;
A
#
# COMPACT_ATOMS: atom_id res chain seq x y z
N ARG A 1 49.94 15.19 45.00
CA ARG A 1 49.96 15.57 43.56
C ARG A 1 49.59 14.40 42.65
N GLN A 2 50.04 13.17 42.90
CA GLN A 2 49.69 12.00 42.04
C GLN A 2 48.18 11.64 42.01
N ARG A 3 47.45 11.74 43.13
CA ARG A 3 46.00 11.46 43.18
C ARG A 3 45.15 12.44 42.34
N GLN A 4 45.53 13.68 42.27
CA GLN A 4 44.83 14.71 41.50
C GLN A 4 45.04 14.54 39.97
N MET A 5 46.19 13.98 39.56
CA MET A 5 46.46 13.67 38.17
C MET A 5 45.58 12.49 37.65
N CYS A 6 45.44 11.44 38.47
CA CYS A 6 44.57 10.28 38.14
C CYS A 6 43.08 10.67 38.03
N ILE A 7 42.58 11.59 38.85
CA ILE A 7 41.18 12.01 38.78
C ILE A 7 40.91 12.82 37.49
N ARG A 8 41.82 13.71 37.13
CA ARG A 8 41.71 14.52 35.90
C ARG A 8 41.74 13.68 34.62
N ASP A 9 42.55 12.65 34.60
CA ASP A 9 42.64 11.76 33.46
C ASP A 9 41.37 10.88 33.33
N ARG A 10 40.82 10.40 34.45
CA ARG A 10 39.53 9.69 34.44
C ARG A 10 38.37 10.57 33.96
N ILE A 11 38.30 11.82 34.37
CA ILE A 11 37.27 12.77 33.92
C ILE A 11 37.40 13.03 32.42
N ARG A 12 38.62 13.19 31.89
CA ARG A 12 38.88 13.36 30.46
C ARG A 12 38.43 12.14 29.66
N VAL A 13 38.75 10.95 30.09
CA VAL A 13 38.35 9.71 29.46
C VAL A 13 36.81 9.59 29.46
N ILE A 14 36.16 9.83 30.58
CA ILE A 14 34.69 9.83 30.68
C ILE A 14 34.06 10.86 29.74
N SER A 15 34.63 12.09 29.71
CA SER A 15 34.14 13.15 28.81
C SER A 15 34.25 12.78 27.32
N ILE A 16 35.34 12.11 26.93
CA ILE A 16 35.52 11.63 25.55
C ILE A 16 34.49 10.55 25.23
N PHE A 17 34.29 9.57 26.11
CA PHE A 17 33.27 8.53 25.90
C PHE A 17 31.87 9.14 25.82
N LEU A 18 31.52 10.08 26.67
CA LEU A 18 30.25 10.77 26.67
C LEU A 18 30.06 11.54 25.36
N ALA A 19 31.07 12.25 24.89
CA ALA A 19 31.05 12.99 23.63
C ALA A 19 30.86 12.04 22.42
N LEU A 20 31.53 10.89 22.43
CA LEU A 20 31.36 9.86 21.38
C LEU A 20 29.94 9.28 21.38
N ILE A 21 29.36 9.00 22.56
CA ILE A 21 28.00 8.51 22.69
C ILE A 21 27.01 9.56 22.15
N VAL A 22 27.16 10.82 22.54
CA VAL A 22 26.30 11.90 22.04
C VAL A 22 26.43 12.06 20.53
N ALA A 23 27.66 12.05 20.01
CA ALA A 23 27.90 12.14 18.56
C ALA A 23 27.25 10.98 17.79
N THR A 24 27.37 9.73 18.27
CA THR A 24 26.72 8.57 17.63
C THR A 24 25.21 8.67 17.67
N VAL A 25 24.61 9.08 18.80
CA VAL A 25 23.15 9.26 18.93
C VAL A 25 22.66 10.34 17.96
N VAL A 26 23.33 11.49 17.91
CA VAL A 26 22.96 12.60 17.01
C VAL A 26 23.09 12.17 15.55
N THR A 27 24.20 11.54 15.19
CA THR A 27 24.41 11.05 13.80
C THR A 27 23.35 10.04 13.41
N THR A 28 23.04 9.07 14.28
CA THR A 28 21.99 8.08 14.02
C THR A 28 20.63 8.74 13.87
N ALA A 29 20.29 9.71 14.71
CA ALA A 29 19.02 10.42 14.62
C ALA A 29 18.89 11.22 13.32
N VAL A 30 19.97 11.89 12.88
CA VAL A 30 19.99 12.63 11.61
C VAL A 30 19.82 11.68 10.42
N VAL A 31 20.59 10.58 10.37
CA VAL A 31 20.51 9.59 9.29
C VAL A 31 19.13 8.95 9.24
N MET A 32 18.58 8.53 10.38
CA MET A 32 17.22 7.99 10.44
C MET A 32 16.18 9.01 9.98
N GLY A 33 16.32 10.27 10.38
CA GLY A 33 15.43 11.34 9.93
C GLY A 33 15.45 11.57 8.43
N ASP A 34 16.62 11.49 7.79
CA ASP A 34 16.75 11.63 6.34
C ASP A 34 16.18 10.42 5.58
N VAL A 35 16.40 9.21 6.08
CA VAL A 35 15.81 7.99 5.52
C VAL A 35 14.29 8.06 5.56
N GLN A 36 13.71 8.40 6.72
CA GLN A 36 12.26 8.52 6.87
C GLN A 36 11.66 9.60 5.97
N ARG A 37 12.34 10.74 5.78
CA ARG A 37 11.87 11.79 4.86
C ARG A 37 11.84 11.30 3.42
N LYS A 38 12.88 10.58 2.98
CA LYS A 38 12.94 10.00 1.63
C LYS A 38 11.83 8.95 1.42
N GLU A 39 11.63 8.07 2.38
CA GLU A 39 10.57 7.05 2.32
C GLU A 39 9.18 7.69 2.24
N ARG A 40 8.92 8.75 3.02
CA ARG A 40 7.66 9.50 2.95
C ARG A 40 7.46 10.18 1.60
N ALA A 41 8.49 10.84 1.07
CA ALA A 41 8.41 11.49 -0.24
C ALA A 41 8.12 10.48 -1.37
N VAL A 42 8.74 9.30 -1.32
CA VAL A 42 8.47 8.21 -2.26
C VAL A 42 7.04 7.71 -2.10
N GLN A 43 6.56 7.51 -0.87
CA GLN A 43 5.20 7.05 -0.61
C GLN A 43 4.15 8.08 -1.07
N GLU A 44 4.36 9.36 -0.78
CA GLU A 44 3.46 10.44 -1.18
C GLU A 44 3.37 10.53 -2.72
N HIS A 45 4.50 10.46 -3.41
CA HIS A 45 4.52 10.45 -4.88
C HIS A 45 3.80 9.22 -5.46
N LEU A 46 4.07 8.03 -4.90
CA LEU A 46 3.36 6.81 -5.29
C LEU A 46 1.85 6.90 -5.05
N ALA A 47 1.44 7.52 -3.94
CA ALA A 47 0.03 7.68 -3.59
C ALA A 47 -0.73 8.60 -4.56
N GLU A 48 -0.02 9.50 -5.26
CA GLU A 48 -0.59 10.34 -6.31
C GLU A 48 -0.75 9.61 -7.65
N GLU A 49 0.13 8.62 -7.92
CA GLU A 49 0.24 7.92 -9.20
C GLU A 49 -0.54 6.59 -9.25
N VAL A 50 -1.12 6.15 -8.13
CA VAL A 50 -1.85 4.88 -8.07
C VAL A 50 -3.25 5.05 -7.50
N LEU A 51 -4.18 4.21 -7.99
CA LEU A 51 -5.48 3.99 -7.37
C LEU A 51 -5.50 2.56 -6.83
N ARG A 52 -5.73 2.42 -5.53
CA ARG A 52 -5.81 1.12 -4.87
C ARG A 52 -7.23 0.57 -4.92
N PHE A 53 -7.37 -0.74 -4.66
CA PHE A 53 -8.66 -1.41 -4.50
C PHE A 53 -8.67 -2.18 -3.18
N HIS A 54 -9.77 -2.07 -2.46
CA HIS A 54 -9.91 -2.59 -1.12
C HIS A 54 -11.31 -3.15 -0.91
N VAL A 55 -11.41 -4.43 -0.56
CA VAL A 55 -12.67 -5.07 -0.22
C VAL A 55 -12.59 -5.62 1.20
N LEU A 56 -13.55 -5.24 2.03
CA LEU A 56 -13.67 -5.66 3.42
C LEU A 56 -14.81 -6.67 3.56
N ALA A 57 -14.52 -7.82 4.15
CA ALA A 57 -15.55 -8.79 4.50
C ALA A 57 -16.34 -8.36 5.73
N ASN A 58 -17.59 -8.82 5.84
CA ASN A 58 -18.42 -8.61 7.03
C ASN A 58 -17.74 -9.13 8.30
N SER A 59 -17.18 -10.35 8.25
CA SER A 59 -16.45 -10.97 9.37
C SER A 59 -15.31 -11.87 8.87
N ASP A 60 -14.61 -12.50 9.80
CA ASP A 60 -13.57 -13.49 9.50
C ASP A 60 -14.12 -14.93 9.34
N SER A 61 -15.43 -15.10 9.28
CA SER A 61 -16.03 -16.39 8.97
C SER A 61 -15.59 -16.88 7.58
N ARG A 62 -15.47 -18.19 7.40
CA ARG A 62 -15.12 -18.76 6.09
C ARG A 62 -16.10 -18.35 5.00
N THR A 63 -17.39 -18.25 5.35
CA THR A 63 -18.44 -17.81 4.42
C THR A 63 -18.24 -16.37 4.01
N ASP A 64 -18.07 -15.43 4.95
CA ASP A 64 -17.89 -14.01 4.62
C ASP A 64 -16.60 -13.77 3.84
N GLN A 65 -15.54 -14.50 4.13
CA GLN A 65 -14.29 -14.42 3.37
C GLN A 65 -14.45 -14.97 1.95
N ALA A 66 -15.23 -16.04 1.73
CA ALA A 66 -15.56 -16.56 0.41
C ALA A 66 -16.44 -15.56 -0.38
N VAL A 67 -17.49 -15.02 0.25
CA VAL A 67 -18.39 -14.01 -0.32
C VAL A 67 -17.60 -12.77 -0.77
N LYS A 68 -16.68 -12.27 0.05
CA LYS A 68 -15.79 -11.17 -0.31
C LYS A 68 -15.02 -11.44 -1.62
N MET A 69 -14.51 -12.66 -1.80
CA MET A 69 -13.77 -13.02 -3.01
C MET A 69 -14.68 -13.05 -4.25
N GLU A 70 -15.89 -13.57 -4.11
CA GLU A 70 -16.89 -13.60 -5.18
C GLU A 70 -17.34 -12.18 -5.59
N VAL A 71 -17.61 -11.31 -4.61
CA VAL A 71 -17.95 -9.91 -4.88
C VAL A 71 -16.79 -9.16 -5.54
N ARG A 72 -15.57 -9.37 -5.06
CA ARG A 72 -14.35 -8.83 -5.70
C ARG A 72 -14.29 -9.20 -7.16
N ASP A 73 -14.47 -10.49 -7.48
CA ASP A 73 -14.35 -11.00 -8.85
C ASP A 73 -15.44 -10.47 -9.76
N ALA A 74 -16.68 -10.35 -9.27
CA ALA A 74 -17.78 -9.74 -10.01
C ALA A 74 -17.49 -8.27 -10.34
N VAL A 75 -17.02 -7.49 -9.35
CA VAL A 75 -16.68 -6.08 -9.55
C VAL A 75 -15.49 -5.93 -10.50
N LEU A 76 -14.44 -6.74 -10.37
CA LEU A 76 -13.30 -6.69 -11.28
C LEU A 76 -13.71 -7.05 -12.71
N SER A 77 -14.57 -8.05 -12.90
CA SER A 77 -15.10 -8.42 -14.23
C SER A 77 -15.87 -7.26 -14.86
N TYR A 78 -16.76 -6.63 -14.09
CA TYR A 78 -17.48 -5.45 -14.54
C TYR A 78 -16.53 -4.30 -14.92
N LEU A 79 -15.59 -3.95 -14.06
CA LEU A 79 -14.64 -2.87 -14.32
C LEU A 79 -13.76 -3.15 -15.54
N LYS A 80 -13.41 -4.40 -15.79
CA LYS A 80 -12.63 -4.81 -16.98
C LYS A 80 -13.37 -4.54 -18.29
N GLU A 81 -14.70 -4.63 -18.26
CA GLU A 81 -15.55 -4.43 -19.44
C GLU A 81 -15.84 -2.96 -19.71
N VAL A 82 -16.03 -2.16 -18.64
CA VAL A 82 -16.55 -0.79 -18.78
C VAL A 82 -15.50 0.30 -18.56
N LEU A 83 -14.38 0.00 -17.90
CA LEU A 83 -13.33 1.00 -17.62
C LEU A 83 -12.53 1.29 -18.90
N PRO A 84 -12.49 2.54 -19.41
CA PRO A 84 -11.67 2.89 -20.54
C PRO A 84 -10.17 2.65 -20.27
N GLU A 85 -9.46 2.04 -21.23
CA GLU A 85 -8.05 1.65 -21.06
C GLU A 85 -7.07 2.84 -21.07
N GLU A 86 -7.44 3.97 -21.66
CA GLU A 86 -6.55 5.11 -21.94
C GLU A 86 -6.53 6.17 -20.83
N LEU A 87 -7.29 5.98 -19.75
CA LEU A 87 -7.39 6.94 -18.64
C LEU A 87 -6.10 6.99 -17.82
N ASP A 88 -5.73 8.21 -17.38
CA ASP A 88 -4.71 8.40 -16.34
C ASP A 88 -5.29 8.11 -14.93
N VAL A 89 -4.44 8.21 -13.89
CA VAL A 89 -4.86 7.95 -12.49
C VAL A 89 -5.95 8.91 -12.02
N LYS A 90 -5.89 10.19 -12.44
CA LYS A 90 -6.86 11.22 -12.03
C LYS A 90 -8.20 11.01 -12.73
N GLU A 91 -8.15 10.69 -14.01
CA GLU A 91 -9.32 10.37 -14.83
C GLU A 91 -9.97 9.08 -14.37
N THR A 92 -9.18 8.02 -14.12
CA THR A 92 -9.66 6.76 -13.53
C THR A 92 -10.33 7.01 -12.18
N THR A 93 -9.72 7.81 -11.31
CA THR A 93 -10.30 8.16 -10.01
C THR A 93 -11.62 8.92 -10.15
N ARG A 94 -11.70 9.84 -11.11
CA ARG A 94 -12.91 10.61 -11.38
C ARG A 94 -14.02 9.70 -11.94
N TRP A 95 -13.66 8.85 -12.86
CA TRP A 95 -14.55 7.86 -13.44
C TRP A 95 -15.15 6.95 -12.35
N MET A 96 -14.31 6.39 -11.48
CA MET A 96 -14.76 5.55 -10.36
C MET A 96 -15.73 6.29 -9.42
N ARG A 97 -15.49 7.57 -9.15
CA ARG A 97 -16.41 8.39 -8.34
C ARG A 97 -17.78 8.58 -8.99
N GLY A 98 -17.81 8.70 -10.32
CA GLY A 98 -19.05 8.82 -11.07
C GLY A 98 -19.84 7.53 -11.18
N HIS A 99 -19.19 6.36 -11.00
CA HIS A 99 -19.79 5.03 -11.19
C HIS A 99 -19.86 4.20 -9.91
N THR A 100 -19.76 4.84 -8.74
CA THR A 100 -19.84 4.13 -7.45
C THR A 100 -21.18 3.43 -7.26
N GLU A 101 -22.26 3.98 -7.79
CA GLU A 101 -23.59 3.41 -7.70
C GLU A 101 -23.73 2.15 -8.54
N GLU A 102 -23.24 2.17 -9.78
CA GLU A 102 -23.23 0.99 -10.66
C GLU A 102 -22.35 -0.13 -10.09
N ILE A 103 -21.19 0.24 -9.54
CA ILE A 103 -20.29 -0.72 -8.86
C ILE A 103 -20.99 -1.32 -7.64
N ARG A 104 -21.74 -0.51 -6.87
CA ARG A 104 -22.52 -0.98 -5.73
C ARG A 104 -23.59 -1.98 -6.18
N GLN A 105 -24.31 -1.67 -7.25
CA GLN A 105 -25.35 -2.55 -7.81
C GLN A 105 -24.77 -3.89 -8.25
N VAL A 106 -23.59 -3.90 -8.89
CA VAL A 106 -22.90 -5.15 -9.28
C VAL A 106 -22.56 -5.99 -8.03
N ALA A 107 -22.05 -5.35 -6.98
CA ALA A 107 -21.72 -6.02 -5.75
C ALA A 107 -22.97 -6.56 -5.02
N GLU A 108 -24.06 -5.77 -4.95
CA GLU A 108 -25.35 -6.17 -4.39
C GLU A 108 -26.00 -7.31 -5.16
N GLN A 109 -25.96 -7.28 -6.48
CA GLN A 109 -26.46 -8.38 -7.32
C GLN A 109 -25.71 -9.68 -7.00
N LYS A 110 -24.37 -9.62 -6.92
CA LYS A 110 -23.59 -10.80 -6.53
C LYS A 110 -23.91 -11.29 -5.13
N MET A 111 -24.12 -10.39 -4.17
CA MET A 111 -24.58 -10.74 -2.82
C MET A 111 -25.95 -11.46 -2.85
N ALA A 112 -26.90 -10.96 -3.66
CA ALA A 112 -28.22 -11.57 -3.82
C ALA A 112 -28.12 -12.99 -4.46
N ASP A 113 -27.27 -13.15 -5.48
CA ASP A 113 -27.01 -14.46 -6.12
C ASP A 113 -26.46 -15.48 -5.13
N LEU A 114 -25.69 -15.02 -4.14
CA LEU A 114 -25.15 -15.85 -3.06
C LEU A 114 -26.11 -15.96 -1.85
N GLN A 115 -27.35 -15.43 -1.98
CA GLN A 115 -28.38 -15.42 -0.93
C GLN A 115 -27.92 -14.72 0.38
N MET A 116 -27.02 -13.74 0.26
CA MET A 116 -26.54 -12.94 1.38
C MET A 116 -27.35 -11.65 1.49
N GLN A 117 -27.69 -11.25 2.73
CA GLN A 117 -28.51 -10.06 3.02
C GLN A 117 -27.72 -8.91 3.66
N GLN A 118 -26.39 -8.95 3.55
CA GLN A 118 -25.53 -7.91 4.11
C GLN A 118 -25.59 -6.65 3.22
N THR A 119 -25.45 -5.49 3.86
CA THR A 119 -25.35 -4.22 3.15
C THR A 119 -24.04 -4.10 2.36
N VAL A 120 -24.06 -3.36 1.26
CA VAL A 120 -22.87 -3.04 0.47
C VAL A 120 -22.68 -1.53 0.47
N SER A 121 -21.50 -1.07 0.82
CA SER A 121 -21.08 0.33 0.70
C SER A 121 -19.90 0.42 -0.28
N VAL A 122 -19.95 1.38 -1.20
CA VAL A 122 -18.89 1.64 -2.18
C VAL A 122 -18.51 3.11 -2.15
N ALA A 123 -17.23 3.39 -1.99
CA ALA A 123 -16.75 4.78 -1.98
C ALA A 123 -15.33 4.88 -2.55
N VAL A 124 -15.03 6.02 -3.19
CA VAL A 124 -13.67 6.41 -3.50
C VAL A 124 -13.15 7.34 -2.41
N THR A 125 -12.26 6.82 -1.59
CA THR A 125 -11.75 7.49 -0.38
C THR A 125 -10.24 7.34 -0.26
N THR A 126 -9.66 7.86 0.82
CA THR A 126 -8.26 7.64 1.17
C THR A 126 -8.19 6.70 2.36
N CYS A 127 -7.47 5.59 2.23
CA CYS A 127 -7.27 4.60 3.28
C CYS A 127 -5.79 4.31 3.50
N TYR A 128 -5.46 3.92 4.72
CA TYR A 128 -4.15 3.38 5.05
C TYR A 128 -4.00 1.95 4.52
N PHE A 129 -2.88 1.69 3.84
CA PHE A 129 -2.47 0.38 3.38
C PHE A 129 -1.16 0.00 4.05
N PRO A 130 -1.01 -1.24 4.54
CA PRO A 130 0.28 -1.76 4.93
C PRO A 130 1.17 -1.92 3.68
N ASP A 131 2.47 -2.13 3.89
CA ASP A 131 3.38 -2.51 2.81
C ASP A 131 2.91 -3.79 2.13
N ARG A 132 2.96 -3.81 0.80
CA ARG A 132 2.53 -4.94 -0.02
C ARG A 132 3.44 -5.11 -1.23
N THR A 133 3.89 -6.33 -1.43
CA THR A 133 4.70 -6.72 -2.59
C THR A 133 3.84 -7.47 -3.61
N TYR A 134 3.92 -7.04 -4.85
CA TYR A 134 3.29 -7.67 -6.00
C TYR A 134 4.38 -8.03 -7.01
N GLY A 135 4.77 -9.30 -7.05
CA GLY A 135 5.92 -9.75 -7.84
C GLY A 135 7.22 -9.14 -7.32
N ASP A 136 7.88 -8.35 -8.15
CA ASP A 136 9.12 -7.62 -7.86
C ASP A 136 8.93 -6.18 -7.39
N VAL A 137 7.68 -5.72 -7.25
CA VAL A 137 7.35 -4.34 -6.86
C VAL A 137 6.74 -4.29 -5.47
N THR A 138 7.32 -3.49 -4.58
CA THR A 138 6.81 -3.24 -3.23
C THR A 138 6.21 -1.84 -3.15
N PHE A 139 4.95 -1.78 -2.73
CA PHE A 139 4.27 -0.53 -2.38
C PHE A 139 4.46 -0.30 -0.88
N PRO A 140 5.07 0.83 -0.48
CA PRO A 140 5.29 1.13 0.93
C PRO A 140 3.97 1.35 1.67
N ALA A 141 3.99 1.14 2.98
CA ALA A 141 2.88 1.47 3.85
C ALA A 141 2.56 2.97 3.80
N GLY A 142 1.27 3.32 3.78
CA GLY A 142 0.84 4.71 3.74
C GLY A 142 -0.60 4.90 3.33
N ASN A 143 -0.99 6.16 3.16
CA ASN A 143 -2.33 6.54 2.73
C ASN A 143 -2.40 6.60 1.20
N TYR A 144 -3.35 5.90 0.62
CA TYR A 144 -3.58 5.85 -0.82
C TYR A 144 -5.05 6.13 -1.16
N LYS A 145 -5.29 6.77 -2.32
CA LYS A 145 -6.62 6.81 -2.91
C LYS A 145 -7.06 5.39 -3.25
N THR A 146 -8.30 5.04 -2.95
CA THR A 146 -8.81 3.69 -3.13
C THR A 146 -10.28 3.66 -3.47
N LEU A 147 -10.67 2.75 -4.36
CA LEU A 147 -12.03 2.25 -4.42
C LEU A 147 -12.19 1.27 -3.26
N ARG A 148 -13.05 1.59 -2.31
CA ARG A 148 -13.33 0.80 -1.11
C ARG A 148 -14.73 0.22 -1.20
N ILE A 149 -14.82 -1.09 -1.00
CA ILE A 149 -16.09 -1.83 -0.89
C ILE A 149 -16.15 -2.45 0.50
N GLU A 150 -17.23 -2.20 1.20
CA GLU A 150 -17.51 -2.74 2.52
C GLU A 150 -18.74 -3.64 2.46
N LEU A 151 -18.62 -4.84 3.01
CA LEU A 151 -19.69 -5.82 3.10
C LEU A 151 -20.13 -5.95 4.57
N GLY A 152 -21.40 -5.68 4.85
CA GLY A 152 -21.95 -5.72 6.21
C GLY A 152 -21.22 -4.81 7.17
N ASP A 153 -20.74 -5.36 8.29
CA ASP A 153 -20.05 -4.61 9.34
C ASP A 153 -18.58 -4.28 9.00
N ALA A 154 -18.07 -4.80 7.87
CA ALA A 154 -16.67 -4.60 7.41
C ALA A 154 -15.61 -4.91 8.48
N ALA A 155 -15.90 -5.86 9.38
CA ALA A 155 -15.07 -6.24 10.52
C ALA A 155 -14.08 -7.37 10.21
N GLY A 156 -14.17 -7.99 9.03
CA GLY A 156 -13.33 -9.11 8.63
C GLY A 156 -12.04 -8.70 7.93
N HIS A 157 -11.22 -9.70 7.60
CA HIS A 157 -9.95 -9.51 6.89
C HIS A 157 -10.16 -8.90 5.51
N ASN A 158 -9.24 -8.03 5.17
CA ASN A 158 -9.23 -7.23 3.96
C ASN A 158 -8.60 -7.95 2.78
N TRP A 159 -9.06 -7.62 1.57
CA TRP A 159 -8.37 -7.92 0.35
C TRP A 159 -7.85 -6.62 -0.29
N TRP A 160 -6.61 -6.62 -0.78
CA TRP A 160 -5.87 -5.44 -1.21
C TRP A 160 -5.31 -5.62 -2.62
N CYS A 161 -5.49 -4.62 -3.48
CA CYS A 161 -4.88 -4.61 -4.81
C CYS A 161 -4.58 -3.19 -5.31
N VAL A 162 -4.01 -3.09 -6.52
CA VAL A 162 -3.77 -1.84 -7.26
C VAL A 162 -4.65 -1.85 -8.50
N LEU A 163 -5.64 -0.97 -8.54
CA LEU A 163 -6.58 -0.85 -9.65
C LEU A 163 -5.97 -0.06 -10.82
N TYR A 164 -5.21 0.98 -10.51
CA TYR A 164 -4.42 1.72 -11.48
C TYR A 164 -2.97 1.84 -11.01
N PRO A 165 -1.99 1.49 -11.83
CA PRO A 165 -2.13 0.75 -13.09
C PRO A 165 -2.71 -0.67 -12.87
N ASN A 166 -3.33 -1.23 -13.90
CA ASN A 166 -4.22 -2.40 -13.89
C ASN A 166 -3.59 -3.70 -13.36
N LEU A 167 -3.13 -3.74 -12.11
CA LEU A 167 -2.54 -4.93 -11.49
C LEU A 167 -3.59 -5.93 -10.99
N CYS A 168 -4.81 -5.46 -10.68
CA CYS A 168 -5.92 -6.32 -10.25
C CYS A 168 -6.44 -7.26 -11.33
N PHE A 169 -6.23 -6.92 -12.59
CA PHE A 169 -6.71 -7.69 -13.75
C PHE A 169 -5.68 -8.72 -14.26
N LEU A 170 -4.53 -8.78 -13.62
CA LEU A 170 -3.49 -9.74 -13.96
C LEU A 170 -3.70 -11.04 -13.20
N ASP A 171 -3.56 -12.15 -13.91
CA ASP A 171 -3.76 -13.49 -13.36
C ASP A 171 -2.78 -13.76 -12.22
N THR A 172 -3.30 -13.89 -11.00
CA THR A 172 -2.51 -14.05 -9.77
C THR A 172 -1.94 -15.46 -9.58
N THR A 173 -2.20 -16.37 -10.52
CA THR A 173 -1.72 -17.77 -10.48
C THR A 173 -0.20 -17.89 -10.64
N ASN A 174 0.43 -16.90 -11.27
CA ASN A 174 1.89 -16.81 -11.36
C ASN A 174 2.32 -15.50 -10.69
N ALA A 175 3.03 -15.57 -9.59
CA ALA A 175 3.52 -14.44 -8.78
C ALA A 175 4.46 -13.46 -9.54
N VAL A 176 4.40 -13.42 -10.87
CA VAL A 176 5.20 -12.58 -11.76
C VAL A 176 4.28 -11.59 -12.45
N LEU A 177 4.52 -10.31 -12.26
CA LEU A 177 3.85 -9.24 -13.01
C LEU A 177 4.15 -9.44 -14.51
N PRO A 178 3.11 -9.53 -15.38
CA PRO A 178 3.34 -9.55 -16.83
C PRO A 178 4.09 -8.30 -17.28
N GLU A 179 4.90 -8.44 -18.32
CA GLU A 179 5.71 -7.34 -18.84
C GLU A 179 4.90 -6.09 -19.22
N LYS A 180 3.65 -6.24 -19.64
CA LYS A 180 2.73 -5.10 -19.87
C LYS A 180 2.44 -4.33 -18.58
N GLY A 181 2.17 -5.00 -17.47
CA GLY A 181 1.95 -4.37 -16.16
C GLY A 181 3.22 -3.70 -15.65
N LYS A 182 4.39 -4.33 -15.84
CA LYS A 182 5.69 -3.72 -15.50
C LYS A 182 5.97 -2.48 -16.34
N GLN A 183 5.65 -2.50 -17.62
CA GLN A 183 5.86 -1.33 -18.50
C GLN A 183 4.92 -0.17 -18.16
N GLN A 184 3.67 -0.45 -17.82
CA GLN A 184 2.73 0.57 -17.33
C GLN A 184 3.19 1.13 -15.99
N LEU A 185 3.60 0.26 -15.07
CA LEU A 185 4.15 0.67 -13.80
C LEU A 185 5.45 1.47 -13.97
N LYS A 186 6.34 1.08 -14.90
CA LYS A 186 7.54 1.84 -15.25
C LYS A 186 7.23 3.22 -15.80
N LYS A 187 6.22 3.38 -16.64
CA LYS A 187 5.79 4.69 -17.17
C LYS A 187 5.30 5.62 -16.06
N VAL A 188 4.56 5.06 -15.08
CA VAL A 188 3.99 5.79 -13.95
C VAL A 188 5.03 6.09 -12.88
N LEU A 189 5.98 5.19 -12.67
CA LEU A 189 6.95 5.24 -11.56
C LEU A 189 8.37 5.59 -12.01
N THR A 190 8.54 6.31 -13.10
CA THR A 190 9.83 6.71 -13.67
C THR A 190 10.78 7.22 -12.58
N CYS A 191 11.78 6.46 -12.21
CA CYS A 191 12.93 6.72 -11.33
C CYS A 191 12.91 6.22 -9.88
N LEU A 192 11.80 5.99 -9.18
CA LEU A 192 11.87 5.82 -7.71
C LEU A 192 11.88 4.38 -7.21
N LEU A 193 11.25 3.44 -7.92
CA LEU A 193 11.20 2.03 -7.49
C LEU A 193 12.47 1.22 -7.81
N TYR A 194 13.31 1.71 -8.72
CA TYR A 194 14.56 1.05 -9.08
C TYR A 194 15.74 1.36 -8.15
N THR A 195 15.57 2.31 -7.22
CA THR A 195 16.64 2.69 -6.27
C THR A 195 16.46 2.09 -4.88
N SER A 196 15.37 1.37 -4.63
CA SER A 196 15.20 0.64 -3.37
C SER A 196 15.85 -0.75 -3.50
N PRO A 197 16.93 -1.04 -2.77
CA PRO A 197 17.55 -2.37 -2.81
C PRO A 197 16.53 -3.40 -2.33
N SER A 198 16.40 -4.48 -3.11
CA SER A 198 15.57 -5.63 -2.75
C SER A 198 15.91 -6.11 -1.34
N PRO A 199 14.93 -6.55 -0.53
CA PRO A 199 15.21 -7.17 0.77
C PRO A 199 16.17 -8.36 0.71
N ARG A 200 16.38 -8.95 -0.48
CA ARG A 200 17.36 -10.04 -0.72
C ARG A 200 18.81 -9.57 -0.82
N ASP A 201 19.07 -8.29 -1.03
CA ASP A 201 20.43 -7.75 -1.14
C ASP A 201 21.00 -7.29 0.21
N ARG A 202 20.29 -7.53 1.31
CA ARG A 202 20.74 -7.32 2.69
C ARG A 202 21.12 -8.65 3.34
N GLY A 203 21.96 -9.43 2.67
CA GLY A 203 22.62 -10.59 3.23
C GLY A 203 23.97 -10.22 3.83
#